data_7abe1fd217cb677d5b9ac6fd7d3d3001
#
_entry.id   7abe1fd217cb677d5b9ac6fd7d3d3001
#
_cell.length_a   1.000
_cell.length_b   1.000
_cell.length_c   1.000
_cell.angle_alpha   90.00
_cell.angle_beta   90.00
_cell.angle_gamma   90.00
#
_symmetry.space_group_name_H-M   'P 1'
#
loop_
_entity.id
_entity.type
_entity.pdbx_description
1 polymer ?
#
loop_
_entity_poly.entity_id
_entity_poly.type
_entity_poly.pdbx_seq_one_letter_code
_entity_poly.pdbx_strand_id
1 'polypeptide(L)'
;MGKGKNVAYVRVSTAEQNESRQREALQAYDIDRWFVEKASGKDIKRPELQAMLDYIREDDTVYVEEFSRLGRSTSDLLSIVQRIESTGAKFISIKEKFDTKTPAGKLQMTMMAAIAEFERAMILERQREGIAIAKREGKYKGRKAISVPNIGDYYDRYMTRQGTKTSIALELGISRTTLDKLFKEYKEWLL
;
A
#
# COMPACT_ATOMS: atom_id res chain seq x y z
N MET A 1 -23.39 29.73 6.09
CA MET A 1 -22.80 28.55 5.46
C MET A 1 -22.09 29.01 4.20
N GLY A 2 -20.78 28.83 4.09
CA GLY A 2 -20.03 29.18 2.88
C GLY A 2 -20.42 28.24 1.74
N LYS A 3 -20.48 28.75 0.51
CA LYS A 3 -20.67 27.94 -0.69
C LYS A 3 -19.49 26.96 -0.80
N GLY A 4 -19.76 25.65 -0.98
CA GLY A 4 -18.71 24.66 -1.22
C GLY A 4 -17.85 25.03 -2.43
N LYS A 5 -16.58 24.69 -2.40
CA LYS A 5 -15.60 24.97 -3.45
C LYS A 5 -15.51 23.84 -4.47
N ASN A 6 -15.24 24.18 -5.70
CA ASN A 6 -14.91 23.24 -6.75
C ASN A 6 -13.37 23.08 -6.81
N VAL A 7 -12.90 21.87 -6.57
CA VAL A 7 -11.48 21.51 -6.49
C VAL A 7 -11.15 20.52 -7.60
N ALA A 8 -10.11 20.77 -8.39
CA ALA A 8 -9.66 19.86 -9.44
C ALA A 8 -8.37 19.17 -9.04
N TYR A 9 -8.31 17.86 -9.27
CA TYR A 9 -7.08 17.08 -9.22
C TYR A 9 -6.68 16.62 -10.62
N VAL A 10 -5.45 16.96 -11.00
CA VAL A 10 -4.85 16.64 -12.29
C VAL A 10 -3.57 15.85 -12.05
N ARG A 11 -3.36 14.75 -12.77
CA ARG A 11 -2.11 13.98 -12.68
C ARG A 11 -1.50 13.77 -14.05
N VAL A 12 -0.24 14.16 -14.20
CA VAL A 12 0.55 14.01 -15.42
C VAL A 12 1.83 13.22 -15.14
N SER A 13 2.17 12.28 -16.02
CA SER A 13 3.39 11.45 -15.89
C SER A 13 4.61 12.14 -16.54
N THR A 14 4.40 12.86 -17.64
CA THR A 14 5.39 13.65 -18.38
C THR A 14 4.65 14.58 -19.35
N ALA A 15 5.16 15.81 -19.49
CA ALA A 15 4.87 16.78 -20.53
C ALA A 15 3.51 17.53 -20.52
N GLU A 16 3.62 18.79 -20.82
CA GLU A 16 2.64 19.87 -20.85
C GLU A 16 1.32 19.56 -21.60
N GLN A 17 1.36 18.73 -22.65
CA GLN A 17 0.19 18.41 -23.47
C GLN A 17 -0.93 17.69 -22.72
N ASN A 18 -0.59 16.79 -21.77
CA ASN A 18 -1.60 16.05 -21.01
C ASN A 18 -2.22 16.89 -19.87
N GLU A 19 -1.52 17.89 -19.36
CA GLU A 19 -2.06 18.82 -18.37
C GLU A 19 -3.08 19.74 -19.00
N SER A 20 -2.76 20.36 -20.15
CA SER A 20 -3.64 21.28 -20.85
C SER A 20 -4.97 20.64 -21.23
N ARG A 21 -4.96 19.39 -21.71
CA ARG A 21 -6.18 18.66 -22.04
C ARG A 21 -7.07 18.42 -20.82
N GLN A 22 -6.49 18.01 -19.68
CA GLN A 22 -7.25 17.79 -18.46
C GLN A 22 -7.82 19.10 -17.92
N ARG A 23 -7.05 20.19 -17.98
CA ARG A 23 -7.53 21.53 -17.59
C ARG A 23 -8.69 21.99 -18.46
N GLU A 24 -8.60 21.82 -19.79
CA GLU A 24 -9.66 22.17 -20.73
C GLU A 24 -10.96 21.39 -20.42
N ALA A 25 -10.87 20.06 -20.18
CA ALA A 25 -12.01 19.24 -19.83
C ALA A 25 -12.68 19.65 -18.51
N LEU A 26 -11.91 20.20 -17.57
CA LEU A 26 -12.39 20.61 -16.25
C LEU A 26 -12.77 22.10 -16.16
N GLN A 27 -12.40 22.91 -17.15
CA GLN A 27 -12.61 24.36 -17.14
C GLN A 27 -14.09 24.76 -17.07
N ALA A 28 -14.99 23.93 -17.61
CA ALA A 28 -16.44 24.15 -17.59
C ALA A 28 -17.08 24.07 -16.19
N TYR A 29 -16.31 23.66 -15.16
CA TYR A 29 -16.84 23.41 -13.81
C TYR A 29 -16.45 24.47 -12.79
N ASP A 30 -16.03 25.67 -13.22
CA ASP A 30 -15.67 26.81 -12.35
C ASP A 30 -14.76 26.42 -11.19
N ILE A 31 -13.58 25.85 -11.50
CA ILE A 31 -12.63 25.31 -10.52
C ILE A 31 -11.99 26.44 -9.69
N ASP A 32 -12.23 26.44 -8.38
CA ASP A 32 -11.66 27.39 -7.41
C ASP A 32 -10.19 27.06 -7.08
N ARG A 33 -9.81 25.77 -7.06
CA ARG A 33 -8.45 25.34 -6.73
C ARG A 33 -8.00 24.10 -7.52
N TRP A 34 -6.77 24.16 -7.99
CA TRP A 34 -6.12 23.10 -8.76
C TRP A 34 -5.01 22.44 -7.94
N PHE A 35 -4.98 21.12 -7.93
CA PHE A 35 -3.89 20.30 -7.43
C PHE A 35 -3.31 19.52 -8.60
N VAL A 36 -2.06 19.81 -8.94
CA VAL A 36 -1.41 19.25 -10.14
C VAL A 36 -0.26 18.36 -9.72
N GLU A 37 -0.47 17.07 -9.84
CA GLU A 37 0.52 16.04 -9.49
C GLU A 37 1.41 15.74 -10.71
N LYS A 38 2.70 16.01 -10.58
CA LYS A 38 3.72 15.64 -11.57
C LYS A 38 4.44 14.37 -11.09
N ALA A 39 3.80 13.22 -11.29
CA ALA A 39 4.33 11.95 -10.83
C ALA A 39 4.14 10.85 -11.88
N SER A 40 5.18 10.04 -12.10
CA SER A 40 5.06 8.82 -12.91
C SER A 40 4.12 7.81 -12.23
N GLY A 41 3.51 6.90 -12.99
CA GLY A 41 2.60 5.89 -12.45
C GLY A 41 3.25 4.95 -11.41
N LYS A 42 4.60 4.97 -11.28
CA LYS A 42 5.38 4.20 -10.31
C LYS A 42 5.68 4.96 -9.02
N ASP A 43 5.48 6.27 -9.00
CA ASP A 43 5.83 7.09 -7.85
C ASP A 43 4.78 6.92 -6.74
N ILE A 44 5.22 6.45 -5.57
CA ILE A 44 4.34 6.15 -4.43
C ILE A 44 3.91 7.45 -3.74
N LYS A 45 4.77 8.47 -3.78
CA LYS A 45 4.49 9.76 -3.15
C LYS A 45 3.65 10.63 -4.08
N ARG A 46 2.50 11.05 -3.58
CA ARG A 46 1.54 11.93 -4.28
C ARG A 46 1.23 13.12 -3.37
N PRO A 47 2.18 14.06 -3.24
CA PRO A 47 2.04 15.18 -2.31
C PRO A 47 0.83 16.07 -2.62
N GLU A 48 0.53 16.28 -3.91
CA GLU A 48 -0.62 17.09 -4.31
C GLU A 48 -1.96 16.40 -4.02
N LEU A 49 -2.02 15.06 -4.16
CA LEU A 49 -3.20 14.30 -3.72
C LEU A 49 -3.41 14.46 -2.21
N GLN A 50 -2.34 14.30 -1.43
CA GLN A 50 -2.44 14.44 0.02
C GLN A 50 -2.84 15.87 0.41
N ALA A 51 -2.22 16.88 -0.21
CA ALA A 51 -2.57 18.28 0.00
C ALA A 51 -4.05 18.58 -0.34
N MET A 52 -4.57 17.99 -1.42
CA MET A 52 -5.98 18.08 -1.77
C MET A 52 -6.87 17.44 -0.70
N LEU A 53 -6.56 16.22 -0.28
CA LEU A 53 -7.34 15.50 0.73
C LEU A 53 -7.34 16.21 2.10
N ASP A 54 -6.28 16.92 2.44
CA ASP A 54 -6.20 17.72 3.67
C ASP A 54 -6.87 19.10 3.54
N TYR A 55 -7.07 19.55 2.30
CA TYR A 55 -7.69 20.85 2.00
C TYR A 55 -9.22 20.81 1.96
N ILE A 56 -9.79 19.75 1.38
CA ILE A 56 -11.24 19.64 1.13
C ILE A 56 -12.05 19.60 2.43
N ARG A 57 -13.26 20.13 2.37
CA ARG A 57 -14.19 20.22 3.50
C ARG A 57 -15.58 19.78 3.06
N GLU A 58 -16.49 19.77 4.02
CA GLU A 58 -17.93 19.57 3.77
C GLU A 58 -18.44 20.52 2.68
N ASP A 59 -19.32 20.00 1.82
CA ASP A 59 -19.90 20.65 0.64
C ASP A 59 -18.95 20.96 -0.52
N ASP A 60 -17.64 20.77 -0.39
CA ASP A 60 -16.72 20.88 -1.53
C ASP A 60 -16.99 19.79 -2.57
N THR A 61 -16.58 20.05 -3.82
CA THR A 61 -16.68 19.07 -4.90
C THR A 61 -15.32 18.86 -5.53
N VAL A 62 -14.85 17.60 -5.53
CA VAL A 62 -13.59 17.19 -6.17
C VAL A 62 -13.89 16.70 -7.57
N TYR A 63 -13.23 17.28 -8.57
CA TYR A 63 -13.34 16.95 -9.98
C TYR A 63 -12.06 16.31 -10.50
N VAL A 64 -12.22 15.27 -11.30
CA VAL A 64 -11.14 14.67 -12.11
C VAL A 64 -11.60 14.45 -13.55
N GLU A 65 -10.68 14.43 -14.51
CA GLU A 65 -11.00 14.09 -15.89
C GLU A 65 -11.48 12.62 -16.00
N GLU A 66 -10.72 11.70 -15.41
CA GLU A 66 -10.99 10.26 -15.41
C GLU A 66 -10.46 9.56 -14.15
N PHE A 67 -11.01 8.41 -13.80
CA PHE A 67 -10.63 7.61 -12.64
C PHE A 67 -9.14 7.27 -12.58
N SER A 68 -8.52 7.03 -13.74
CA SER A 68 -7.11 6.70 -13.83
C SER A 68 -6.18 7.82 -13.33
N ARG A 69 -6.66 9.06 -13.25
CA ARG A 69 -5.91 10.18 -12.67
C ARG A 69 -5.89 10.13 -11.15
N LEU A 70 -6.99 9.67 -10.55
CA LEU A 70 -7.12 9.61 -9.10
C LEU A 70 -6.57 8.30 -8.51
N GLY A 71 -7.03 7.15 -9.00
CA GLY A 71 -6.63 5.83 -8.52
C GLY A 71 -5.64 5.14 -9.45
N ARG A 72 -4.80 4.24 -8.90
CA ARG A 72 -3.91 3.34 -9.66
C ARG A 72 -4.50 1.95 -9.83
N SER A 73 -5.43 1.60 -8.99
CA SER A 73 -6.23 0.39 -9.02
C SER A 73 -7.64 0.71 -8.55
N THR A 74 -8.56 -0.20 -8.77
CA THR A 74 -9.94 -0.07 -8.29
C THR A 74 -9.98 0.11 -6.76
N SER A 75 -9.17 -0.65 -6.03
CA SER A 75 -9.08 -0.55 -4.57
C SER A 75 -8.49 0.80 -4.10
N ASP A 76 -7.47 1.33 -4.79
CA ASP A 76 -6.87 2.63 -4.49
C ASP A 76 -7.90 3.76 -4.74
N LEU A 77 -8.57 3.72 -5.90
CA LEU A 77 -9.63 4.67 -6.23
C LEU A 77 -10.74 4.68 -5.17
N LEU A 78 -11.24 3.50 -4.80
CA LEU A 78 -12.30 3.37 -3.79
C LEU A 78 -11.88 3.97 -2.44
N SER A 79 -10.66 3.70 -1.98
CA SER A 79 -10.16 4.23 -0.72
C SER A 79 -10.04 5.75 -0.73
N ILE A 80 -9.61 6.34 -1.86
CA ILE A 80 -9.51 7.79 -2.01
C ILE A 80 -10.91 8.42 -2.05
N VAL A 81 -11.85 7.84 -2.81
CA VAL A 81 -13.21 8.36 -2.90
C VAL A 81 -13.92 8.28 -1.55
N GLN A 82 -13.78 7.17 -0.82
CA GLN A 82 -14.31 7.04 0.54
C GLN A 82 -13.73 8.10 1.49
N ARG A 83 -12.44 8.42 1.36
CA ARG A 83 -11.83 9.49 2.16
C ARG A 83 -12.41 10.86 1.80
N ILE A 84 -12.64 11.15 0.52
CA ILE A 84 -13.32 12.39 0.08
C ILE A 84 -14.74 12.46 0.67
N GLU A 85 -15.53 11.39 0.57
CA GLU A 85 -16.90 11.36 1.10
C GLU A 85 -16.94 11.47 2.62
N SER A 86 -15.94 10.94 3.34
CA SER A 86 -15.86 11.04 4.82
C SER A 86 -15.68 12.48 5.32
N THR A 87 -15.20 13.40 4.48
CA THR A 87 -15.15 14.84 4.79
C THR A 87 -16.47 15.57 4.52
N GLY A 88 -17.47 14.88 3.94
CA GLY A 88 -18.71 15.50 3.46
C GLY A 88 -18.62 16.10 2.06
N ALA A 89 -17.44 16.00 1.41
CA ALA A 89 -17.23 16.45 0.04
C ALA A 89 -17.81 15.47 -0.99
N LYS A 90 -18.01 15.96 -2.22
CA LYS A 90 -18.46 15.17 -3.39
C LYS A 90 -17.28 14.80 -4.25
N PHE A 91 -17.41 13.71 -4.98
CA PHE A 91 -16.45 13.35 -6.02
C PHE A 91 -17.16 13.17 -7.37
N ILE A 92 -16.59 13.78 -8.42
CA ILE A 92 -17.11 13.74 -9.78
C ILE A 92 -15.97 13.37 -10.74
N SER A 93 -16.21 12.36 -11.57
CA SER A 93 -15.36 12.02 -12.72
C SER A 93 -16.09 12.30 -14.02
N ILE A 94 -15.47 13.12 -14.87
CA ILE A 94 -16.13 13.66 -16.07
C ILE A 94 -16.32 12.57 -17.13
N LYS A 95 -15.25 11.85 -17.44
CA LYS A 95 -15.24 10.86 -18.52
C LYS A 95 -16.17 9.67 -18.22
N GLU A 96 -16.20 9.22 -17.00
CA GLU A 96 -17.08 8.14 -16.57
C GLU A 96 -18.50 8.61 -16.22
N LYS A 97 -18.76 9.93 -16.26
CA LYS A 97 -20.05 10.53 -15.87
C LYS A 97 -20.48 10.07 -14.49
N PHE A 98 -19.50 10.03 -13.58
CA PHE A 98 -19.68 9.51 -12.22
C PHE A 98 -19.84 10.65 -11.21
N ASP A 99 -20.83 10.54 -10.33
CA ASP A 99 -21.07 11.49 -9.24
C ASP A 99 -21.52 10.71 -7.99
N THR A 100 -20.74 10.81 -6.91
CA THR A 100 -21.01 10.10 -5.65
C THR A 100 -22.33 10.46 -4.98
N LYS A 101 -22.93 11.63 -5.26
CA LYS A 101 -24.22 12.02 -4.67
C LYS A 101 -25.44 11.42 -5.38
N THR A 102 -25.26 10.90 -6.59
CA THR A 102 -26.37 10.30 -7.35
C THR A 102 -26.62 8.86 -6.92
N PRO A 103 -27.88 8.37 -6.98
CA PRO A 103 -28.18 6.96 -6.76
C PRO A 103 -27.40 6.03 -7.72
N ALA A 104 -27.22 6.47 -8.96
CA ALA A 104 -26.43 5.73 -9.97
C ALA A 104 -24.96 5.66 -9.58
N GLY A 105 -24.35 6.76 -9.09
CA GLY A 105 -22.97 6.79 -8.61
C GLY A 105 -22.78 5.89 -7.40
N LYS A 106 -23.71 5.87 -6.46
CA LYS A 106 -23.65 4.97 -5.30
C LYS A 106 -23.71 3.49 -5.72
N LEU A 107 -24.56 3.16 -6.70
CA LEU A 107 -24.61 1.82 -7.26
C LEU A 107 -23.29 1.45 -7.94
N GLN A 108 -22.72 2.35 -8.75
CA GLN A 108 -21.43 2.15 -9.42
C GLN A 108 -20.30 1.90 -8.39
N MET A 109 -20.26 2.69 -7.30
CA MET A 109 -19.29 2.47 -6.20
C MET A 109 -19.43 1.09 -5.58
N THR A 110 -20.65 0.65 -5.30
CA THR A 110 -20.92 -0.68 -4.74
C THR A 110 -20.45 -1.78 -5.69
N MET A 111 -20.71 -1.65 -6.97
CA MET A 111 -20.27 -2.62 -7.98
C MET A 111 -18.74 -2.65 -8.08
N MET A 112 -18.08 -1.48 -8.08
CA MET A 112 -16.61 -1.40 -8.11
C MET A 112 -16.00 -2.02 -6.85
N ALA A 113 -16.59 -1.81 -5.67
CA ALA A 113 -16.16 -2.42 -4.43
C ALA A 113 -16.26 -3.95 -4.47
N ALA A 114 -17.38 -4.49 -4.97
CA ALA A 114 -17.57 -5.92 -5.14
C ALA A 114 -16.56 -6.54 -6.13
N ILE A 115 -16.28 -5.85 -7.24
CA ILE A 115 -15.25 -6.28 -8.21
C ILE A 115 -13.87 -6.29 -7.58
N ALA A 116 -13.49 -5.24 -6.85
CA ALA A 116 -12.19 -5.16 -6.19
C ALA A 116 -12.01 -6.25 -5.12
N GLU A 117 -13.05 -6.57 -4.38
CA GLU A 117 -13.05 -7.68 -3.40
C GLU A 117 -12.90 -9.03 -4.09
N PHE A 118 -13.64 -9.26 -5.16
CA PHE A 118 -13.53 -10.47 -5.98
C PHE A 118 -12.11 -10.64 -6.55
N GLU A 119 -11.54 -9.59 -7.17
CA GLU A 119 -10.16 -9.62 -7.68
C GLU A 119 -9.16 -9.98 -6.59
N ARG A 120 -9.30 -9.38 -5.39
CA ARG A 120 -8.45 -9.68 -4.25
C ARG A 120 -8.58 -11.13 -3.80
N ALA A 121 -9.79 -11.67 -3.73
CA ALA A 121 -10.03 -13.07 -3.37
C ALA A 121 -9.37 -14.01 -4.36
N MET A 122 -9.51 -13.76 -5.67
CA MET A 122 -8.88 -14.55 -6.73
C MET A 122 -7.34 -14.52 -6.68
N ILE A 123 -6.75 -13.36 -6.34
CA ILE A 123 -5.28 -13.24 -6.18
C ILE A 123 -4.82 -14.09 -4.98
N LEU A 124 -5.51 -14.03 -3.85
CA LEU A 124 -5.18 -14.79 -2.65
C LEU A 124 -5.32 -16.30 -2.87
N GLU A 125 -6.32 -16.74 -3.61
CA GLU A 125 -6.53 -18.14 -3.98
C GLU A 125 -5.36 -18.66 -4.83
N ARG A 126 -5.02 -17.98 -5.93
CA ARG A 126 -3.86 -18.32 -6.76
C ARG A 126 -2.55 -18.32 -5.96
N GLN A 127 -2.38 -17.37 -5.04
CA GLN A 127 -1.20 -17.33 -4.18
C GLN A 127 -1.13 -18.56 -3.25
N ARG A 128 -2.25 -18.97 -2.66
CA ARG A 128 -2.32 -20.18 -1.82
C ARG A 128 -1.96 -21.44 -2.61
N GLU A 129 -2.50 -21.58 -3.82
CA GLU A 129 -2.21 -22.68 -4.71
C GLU A 129 -0.71 -22.69 -5.10
N GLY A 130 -0.16 -21.54 -5.48
CA GLY A 130 1.27 -21.40 -5.82
C GLY A 130 2.17 -21.77 -4.65
N ILE A 131 1.84 -21.35 -3.42
CA ILE A 131 2.58 -21.73 -2.20
C ILE A 131 2.47 -23.25 -1.94
N ALA A 132 1.28 -23.84 -2.13
CA ALA A 132 1.09 -25.28 -1.94
C ALA A 132 1.94 -26.10 -2.93
N ILE A 133 1.99 -25.69 -4.20
CA ILE A 133 2.83 -26.29 -5.22
C ILE A 133 4.32 -26.14 -4.86
N ALA A 134 4.76 -24.93 -4.51
CA ALA A 134 6.15 -24.65 -4.14
C ALA A 134 6.61 -25.44 -2.91
N LYS A 135 5.71 -25.63 -1.91
CA LYS A 135 5.98 -26.48 -0.74
C LYS A 135 6.15 -27.95 -1.16
N ARG A 136 5.28 -28.49 -2.02
CA ARG A 136 5.35 -29.86 -2.50
C ARG A 136 6.64 -30.12 -3.32
N GLU A 137 7.07 -29.13 -4.08
CA GLU A 137 8.30 -29.18 -4.88
C GLU A 137 9.57 -28.86 -4.05
N GLY A 138 9.47 -28.64 -2.73
CA GLY A 138 10.60 -28.31 -1.86
C GLY A 138 11.25 -26.95 -2.13
N LYS A 139 10.61 -26.09 -2.93
CA LYS A 139 11.11 -24.74 -3.25
C LYS A 139 10.89 -23.75 -2.12
N TYR A 140 9.92 -24.01 -1.27
CA TYR A 140 9.58 -23.13 -0.15
C TYR A 140 10.45 -23.46 1.07
N LYS A 141 11.60 -22.78 1.15
CA LYS A 141 12.61 -23.03 2.21
C LYS A 141 12.36 -22.23 3.51
N GLY A 142 11.36 -21.41 3.57
CA GLY A 142 11.08 -20.55 4.71
C GLY A 142 12.17 -19.48 4.94
N ARG A 143 12.28 -19.00 6.18
CA ARG A 143 13.34 -18.07 6.58
C ARG A 143 14.67 -18.83 6.62
N LYS A 144 15.74 -18.24 6.08
CA LYS A 144 17.10 -18.80 6.20
C LYS A 144 17.43 -19.02 7.67
N ALA A 145 17.94 -20.20 8.00
CA ALA A 145 18.45 -20.49 9.34
C ALA A 145 19.59 -19.51 9.66
N ILE A 146 19.63 -19.03 10.89
CA ILE A 146 20.74 -18.23 11.37
C ILE A 146 21.93 -19.19 11.56
N SER A 147 23.03 -18.92 10.86
CA SER A 147 24.29 -19.64 11.04
C SER A 147 25.24 -18.71 11.77
N VAL A 148 25.83 -19.20 12.83
CA VAL A 148 26.86 -18.51 13.60
C VAL A 148 28.18 -19.23 13.33
N PRO A 149 29.18 -18.56 12.67
CA PRO A 149 30.50 -19.11 12.53
C PRO A 149 31.11 -19.41 13.92
N ASN A 150 31.82 -20.50 14.04
CA ASN A 150 32.51 -20.92 15.29
C ASN A 150 31.59 -21.02 16.52
N ILE A 151 30.36 -21.52 16.33
CA ILE A 151 29.41 -21.71 17.45
C ILE A 151 30.02 -22.57 18.56
N GLY A 152 30.98 -23.45 18.25
CA GLY A 152 31.74 -24.24 19.21
C GLY A 152 32.45 -23.42 20.24
N ASP A 153 33.16 -22.35 19.83
CA ASP A 153 33.91 -21.49 20.76
C ASP A 153 32.97 -20.83 21.79
N TYR A 154 31.77 -20.45 21.34
CA TYR A 154 30.73 -19.87 22.22
C TYR A 154 30.11 -20.91 23.13
N TYR A 155 29.97 -22.16 22.65
CA TYR A 155 29.51 -23.27 23.45
C TYR A 155 30.53 -23.62 24.57
N ASP A 156 31.82 -23.64 24.25
CA ASP A 156 32.91 -23.91 25.22
C ASP A 156 33.01 -22.78 26.27
N ARG A 157 32.89 -21.52 25.86
CA ARG A 157 32.79 -20.37 26.77
C ARG A 157 31.62 -20.51 27.75
N TYR A 158 30.49 -21.01 27.28
CA TYR A 158 29.33 -21.28 28.12
C TYR A 158 29.60 -22.43 29.11
N MET A 159 30.18 -23.55 28.63
CA MET A 159 30.47 -24.71 29.46
C MET A 159 31.54 -24.43 30.50
N THR A 160 32.54 -23.62 30.20
CA THR A 160 33.61 -23.20 31.11
C THR A 160 33.20 -22.02 32.03
N ARG A 161 31.92 -21.62 32.02
CA ARG A 161 31.38 -20.50 32.81
C ARG A 161 32.01 -19.13 32.50
N GLN A 162 32.66 -18.97 31.37
CA GLN A 162 33.23 -17.69 30.89
C GLN A 162 32.21 -16.75 30.22
N GLY A 163 30.94 -17.15 30.20
CA GLY A 163 29.82 -16.37 29.69
C GLY A 163 28.47 -16.98 29.98
N THR A 164 27.46 -16.16 30.12
CA THR A 164 26.08 -16.62 30.25
C THR A 164 25.42 -16.69 28.86
N LYS A 165 24.39 -17.53 28.72
CA LYS A 165 23.62 -17.56 27.44
C LYS A 165 23.07 -16.19 27.07
N THR A 166 22.72 -15.37 28.04
CA THR A 166 22.21 -14.01 27.77
C THR A 166 23.29 -13.09 27.24
N SER A 167 24.52 -13.11 27.82
CA SER A 167 25.63 -12.29 27.33
C SER A 167 26.10 -12.72 25.93
N ILE A 168 26.18 -14.03 25.68
CA ILE A 168 26.57 -14.58 24.38
C ILE A 168 25.52 -14.26 23.31
N ALA A 169 24.24 -14.40 23.61
CA ALA A 169 23.17 -14.05 22.67
C ALA A 169 23.17 -12.58 22.29
N LEU A 170 23.44 -11.70 23.27
CA LEU A 170 23.59 -10.25 23.05
C LEU A 170 24.80 -9.94 22.15
N GLU A 171 25.94 -10.55 22.42
CA GLU A 171 27.18 -10.43 21.63
C GLU A 171 26.96 -10.83 20.16
N LEU A 172 26.21 -11.90 19.95
CA LEU A 172 25.88 -12.44 18.62
C LEU A 172 24.72 -11.72 17.91
N GLY A 173 24.02 -10.79 18.59
CA GLY A 173 22.86 -10.10 18.02
C GLY A 173 21.66 -11.04 17.75
N ILE A 174 21.54 -12.16 18.48
CA ILE A 174 20.47 -13.16 18.32
C ILE A 174 19.65 -13.29 19.59
N SER A 175 18.46 -13.90 19.47
CA SER A 175 17.66 -14.19 20.65
C SER A 175 18.28 -15.37 21.45
N ARG A 176 18.04 -15.37 22.78
CA ARG A 176 18.45 -16.50 23.63
C ARG A 176 17.87 -17.83 23.18
N THR A 177 16.62 -17.84 22.70
CA THR A 177 15.99 -19.04 22.16
C THR A 177 16.68 -19.56 20.90
N THR A 178 17.17 -18.64 20.05
CA THR A 178 17.98 -19.00 18.88
C THR A 178 19.32 -19.60 19.29
N LEU A 179 19.97 -19.02 20.30
CA LEU A 179 21.24 -19.55 20.84
C LEU A 179 21.05 -20.95 21.44
N ASP A 180 19.97 -21.16 22.21
CA ASP A 180 19.66 -22.48 22.79
C ASP A 180 19.48 -23.56 21.72
N LYS A 181 18.83 -23.19 20.60
CA LYS A 181 18.67 -24.08 19.44
C LYS A 181 20.03 -24.41 18.80
N LEU A 182 20.86 -23.41 18.55
CA LEU A 182 22.19 -23.60 17.97
C LEU A 182 23.12 -24.45 18.87
N PHE A 183 23.07 -24.24 20.18
CA PHE A 183 23.83 -25.07 21.12
C PHE A 183 23.34 -26.50 21.19
N LYS A 184 22.03 -26.72 21.03
CA LYS A 184 21.47 -28.07 20.96
C LYS A 184 21.92 -28.80 19.72
N GLU A 185 21.83 -28.15 18.54
CA GLU A 185 22.27 -28.69 17.25
C GLU A 185 23.79 -28.99 17.25
N TYR A 186 24.61 -28.12 17.84
CA TYR A 186 26.06 -28.33 17.97
C TYR A 186 26.37 -29.52 18.90
N LYS A 187 25.66 -29.63 20.03
CA LYS A 187 25.83 -30.77 20.95
C LYS A 187 25.47 -32.11 20.28
N GLU A 188 24.39 -32.14 19.49
CA GLU A 188 23.98 -33.34 18.73
C GLU A 188 24.99 -33.73 17.66
N TRP A 189 25.74 -32.77 17.11
CA TRP A 189 26.82 -33.03 16.15
C TRP A 189 28.10 -33.56 16.81
N LEU A 190 28.35 -33.30 18.08
CA LEU A 190 29.50 -33.78 18.85
C LEU A 190 29.36 -35.23 19.34
N LEU A 191 28.14 -35.79 19.31
CA LEU A 191 27.82 -37.18 19.73
C LEU A 191 27.82 -38.13 18.54
#